data_217eda7db71eec565608b89c810d670a
#
_entry.id   217eda7db71eec565608b89c810d670a
#
_cell.length_a   1.000
_cell.length_b   1.000
_cell.length_c   1.000
_cell.angle_alpha   90.00
_cell.angle_beta   90.00
_cell.angle_gamma   90.00
#
_symmetry.space_group_name_H-M   'P 1'
#
loop_
_entity.id
_entity.type
_entity.pdbx_description
1 polymer ?
#
loop_
_entity_poly.entity_id
_entity_poly.type
_entity_poly.pdbx_seq_one_letter_code
_entity_poly.pdbx_strand_id
1 'polypeptide(L)'
;MPRAFVKRGLTYVWIDPINRWLLVDASSSTRADEVMEQLKLSLGELPLTLVKTTLAPATAMTQWLAAGEAPGSFSIDRDCELQAAADERPAVRYVRHNLDSDEVRNHIANGKAATRLALTWNDRVSFVLTEQMQVKKLTFLDLIKEDAERQAENADDLFAANFTLMCGELSQLLAHLVEVLGGEGE
;
A
#
# COMPACT_ATOMS: atom_id res chain seq x y z
N MET A 1 -37.16 20.34 -14.63
CA MET A 1 -35.83 20.12 -14.01
C MET A 1 -35.28 18.81 -14.52
N PRO A 2 -34.09 18.77 -15.12
CA PRO A 2 -33.48 17.48 -15.51
C PRO A 2 -33.19 16.69 -14.24
N ARG A 3 -33.61 15.41 -14.20
CA ARG A 3 -33.28 14.51 -13.11
C ARG A 3 -31.78 14.23 -13.19
N ALA A 4 -31.02 14.75 -12.24
CA ALA A 4 -29.62 14.39 -12.08
C ALA A 4 -29.51 12.90 -11.76
N PHE A 5 -28.76 12.17 -12.55
CA PHE A 5 -28.45 10.76 -12.26
C PHE A 5 -27.56 10.71 -11.01
N VAL A 6 -28.05 10.07 -9.96
CA VAL A 6 -27.27 9.83 -8.75
C VAL A 6 -26.43 8.59 -8.96
N LYS A 7 -25.12 8.76 -8.99
CA LYS A 7 -24.16 7.64 -8.97
C LYS A 7 -23.89 7.26 -7.51
N ARG A 8 -24.31 6.08 -7.11
CA ARG A 8 -23.95 5.53 -5.79
C ARG A 8 -22.58 4.85 -5.90
N GLY A 9 -21.67 5.16 -4.97
CA GLY A 9 -20.38 4.52 -4.81
C GLY A 9 -20.22 4.07 -3.36
N LEU A 10 -19.65 2.89 -3.16
CA LEU A 10 -19.24 2.40 -1.85
C LEU A 10 -17.74 2.65 -1.70
N THR A 11 -17.32 2.99 -0.49
CA THR A 11 -15.92 3.06 -0.08
C THR A 11 -15.81 2.34 1.24
N TYR A 12 -14.96 1.32 1.30
CA TYR A 12 -14.76 0.57 2.52
C TYR A 12 -13.76 1.27 3.42
N VAL A 13 -14.01 1.21 4.70
CA VAL A 13 -13.11 1.69 5.74
C VAL A 13 -12.91 0.58 6.74
N TRP A 14 -11.66 0.23 7.00
CA TRP A 14 -11.30 -0.70 8.06
C TRP A 14 -10.70 0.09 9.24
N ILE A 15 -11.25 -0.13 10.41
CA ILE A 15 -10.79 0.47 11.66
C ILE A 15 -10.33 -0.65 12.57
N ASP A 16 -9.06 -0.60 12.95
CA ASP A 16 -8.44 -1.50 13.93
C ASP A 16 -8.05 -0.69 15.17
N PRO A 17 -8.88 -0.66 16.20
CA PRO A 17 -8.62 0.11 17.40
C PRO A 17 -7.52 -0.49 18.27
N ILE A 18 -7.20 -1.78 18.10
CA ILE A 18 -6.18 -2.49 18.87
C ILE A 18 -4.78 -2.07 18.39
N ASN A 19 -4.56 -2.16 17.06
CA ASN A 19 -3.29 -1.81 16.44
C ASN A 19 -3.25 -0.35 15.96
N ARG A 20 -4.32 0.42 16.19
CA ARG A 20 -4.46 1.85 15.87
C ARG A 20 -4.35 2.16 14.39
N TRP A 21 -4.93 1.30 13.53
CA TRP A 21 -4.99 1.52 12.11
C TRP A 21 -6.36 2.00 11.66
N LEU A 22 -6.38 2.93 10.72
CA LEU A 22 -7.54 3.25 9.91
C LEU A 22 -7.11 3.25 8.44
N LEU A 23 -7.71 2.37 7.65
CA LEU A 23 -7.47 2.23 6.22
C LEU A 23 -8.73 2.61 5.44
N VAL A 24 -8.53 3.35 4.36
CA VAL A 24 -9.59 3.72 3.43
C VAL A 24 -9.29 3.09 2.08
N ASP A 25 -10.19 2.23 1.61
CA ASP A 25 -10.11 1.65 0.26
C ASP A 25 -10.63 2.66 -0.77
N ALA A 26 -9.74 3.53 -1.22
CA ALA A 26 -10.07 4.62 -2.14
C ALA A 26 -9.18 4.60 -3.38
N SER A 27 -9.78 4.91 -4.53
CA SER A 27 -9.07 4.98 -5.82
C SER A 27 -8.14 6.20 -5.93
N SER A 28 -8.33 7.23 -5.09
CA SER A 28 -7.54 8.45 -5.07
C SER A 28 -7.46 9.05 -3.66
N SER A 29 -6.46 9.90 -3.41
CA SER A 29 -6.32 10.66 -2.17
C SER A 29 -7.53 11.55 -1.92
N THR A 30 -8.02 12.26 -2.94
CA THR A 30 -9.23 13.11 -2.83
C THR A 30 -10.43 12.31 -2.32
N ARG A 31 -10.61 11.08 -2.81
CA ARG A 31 -11.70 10.23 -2.32
C ARG A 31 -11.49 9.77 -0.89
N ALA A 32 -10.25 9.50 -0.49
CA ALA A 32 -9.93 9.19 0.89
C ALA A 32 -10.20 10.39 1.81
N ASP A 33 -9.82 11.60 1.39
CA ASP A 33 -10.06 12.84 2.14
C ASP A 33 -11.56 13.12 2.36
N GLU A 34 -12.39 12.91 1.32
CA GLU A 34 -13.86 13.02 1.42
C GLU A 34 -14.43 12.04 2.47
N VAL A 35 -13.93 10.80 2.50
CA VAL A 35 -14.35 9.80 3.47
C VAL A 35 -13.91 10.18 4.88
N MET A 36 -12.68 10.67 5.03
CA MET A 36 -12.16 11.14 6.31
C MET A 36 -12.94 12.33 6.87
N GLU A 37 -13.30 13.28 6.00
CA GLU A 37 -14.15 14.40 6.39
C GLU A 37 -15.53 13.92 6.85
N GLN A 38 -16.15 13.01 6.10
CA GLN A 38 -17.43 12.42 6.47
C GLN A 38 -17.39 11.64 7.80
N LEU A 39 -16.32 10.92 8.06
CA LEU A 39 -16.11 10.22 9.34
C LEU A 39 -15.99 11.22 10.49
N LYS A 40 -15.23 12.30 10.34
CA LYS A 40 -15.11 13.36 11.36
C LYS A 40 -16.44 14.01 11.65
N LEU A 41 -17.23 14.33 10.62
CA LEU A 41 -18.56 14.90 10.77
C LEU A 41 -19.54 13.96 11.50
N SER A 42 -19.42 12.65 11.27
CA SER A 42 -20.33 11.65 11.84
C SER A 42 -19.97 11.22 13.25
N LEU A 43 -18.67 11.14 13.57
CA LEU A 43 -18.15 10.63 14.84
C LEU A 43 -17.75 11.75 15.82
N GLY A 44 -17.69 12.99 15.35
CA GLY A 44 -17.20 14.13 16.15
C GLY A 44 -15.67 14.13 16.23
N GLU A 45 -15.11 14.03 17.44
CA GLU A 45 -13.66 13.99 17.60
C GLU A 45 -13.10 12.64 17.16
N LEU A 46 -12.32 12.65 16.10
CA LEU A 46 -11.60 11.50 15.59
C LEU A 46 -10.11 11.88 15.48
N PRO A 47 -9.31 11.61 16.52
CA PRO A 47 -7.89 11.94 16.54
C PRO A 47 -7.12 10.99 15.62
N LEU A 48 -6.90 11.41 14.39
CA LEU A 48 -6.16 10.67 13.38
C LEU A 48 -4.98 11.48 12.87
N THR A 49 -3.86 10.80 12.70
CA THR A 49 -2.66 11.32 12.05
C THR A 49 -2.31 10.45 10.85
N LEU A 50 -1.80 11.07 9.80
CA LEU A 50 -1.22 10.31 8.69
C LEU A 50 0.03 9.59 9.17
N VAL A 51 0.21 8.35 8.72
CA VAL A 51 1.41 7.58 9.01
C VAL A 51 2.62 8.29 8.43
N LYS A 52 3.56 8.63 9.30
CA LYS A 52 4.88 9.12 8.95
C LYS A 52 5.91 8.10 9.41
N THR A 53 6.95 7.92 8.64
CA THR A 53 8.05 7.00 8.96
C THR A 53 9.37 7.77 9.04
N THR A 54 10.27 7.29 9.86
CA THR A 54 11.60 7.91 10.04
C THR A 54 12.37 7.96 8.74
N LEU A 55 12.31 6.88 7.94
CA LEU A 55 12.87 6.83 6.60
C LEU A 55 11.75 7.08 5.59
N ALA A 56 11.90 8.10 4.74
CA ALA A 56 10.92 8.38 3.70
C ALA A 56 10.78 7.20 2.73
N PRO A 57 9.56 6.81 2.32
CA PRO A 57 9.35 5.66 1.42
C PRO A 57 10.15 5.74 0.12
N ALA A 58 10.26 6.91 -0.50
CA ALA A 58 11.08 7.10 -1.70
C ALA A 58 12.55 6.75 -1.48
N THR A 59 13.11 7.16 -0.34
CA THR A 59 14.49 6.85 0.04
C THR A 59 14.68 5.36 0.27
N ALA A 60 13.80 4.74 1.04
CA ALA A 60 13.85 3.31 1.33
C ALA A 60 13.76 2.48 0.04
N MET A 61 12.74 2.70 -0.78
CA MET A 61 12.56 2.00 -2.06
C MET A 61 13.78 2.15 -2.98
N THR A 62 14.38 3.35 -3.01
CA THR A 62 15.59 3.60 -3.83
C THR A 62 16.77 2.79 -3.31
N GLN A 63 16.97 2.73 -1.99
CA GLN A 63 18.03 1.93 -1.36
C GLN A 63 17.84 0.43 -1.63
N TRP A 64 16.63 -0.08 -1.51
CA TRP A 64 16.32 -1.48 -1.78
C TRP A 64 16.58 -1.86 -3.24
N LEU A 65 16.15 -1.01 -4.19
CA LEU A 65 16.45 -1.21 -5.61
C LEU A 65 17.94 -1.15 -5.91
N ALA A 66 18.69 -0.26 -5.26
CA ALA A 66 20.14 -0.16 -5.43
C ALA A 66 20.86 -1.40 -4.86
N ALA A 67 20.36 -1.94 -3.73
CA ALA A 67 20.88 -3.17 -3.11
C ALA A 67 20.46 -4.44 -3.86
N GLY A 68 19.34 -4.38 -4.61
CA GLY A 68 18.75 -5.55 -5.28
C GLY A 68 17.88 -6.40 -4.34
N GLU A 69 17.67 -5.97 -3.10
CA GLU A 69 16.91 -6.68 -2.09
C GLU A 69 16.13 -5.72 -1.18
N ALA A 70 14.98 -6.17 -0.69
CA ALA A 70 14.20 -5.47 0.33
C ALA A 70 14.45 -6.13 1.71
N PRO A 71 14.34 -5.38 2.83
CA PRO A 71 14.60 -5.91 4.16
C PRO A 71 13.46 -6.77 4.71
N GLY A 72 13.78 -7.60 5.70
CA GLY A 72 12.82 -8.41 6.43
C GLY A 72 12.13 -9.44 5.53
N SER A 73 10.80 -9.50 5.63
CA SER A 73 9.97 -10.44 4.89
C SER A 73 9.43 -9.86 3.57
N PHE A 74 10.03 -8.80 3.05
CA PHE A 74 9.65 -8.20 1.77
C PHE A 74 10.56 -8.70 0.64
N SER A 75 9.96 -8.95 -0.51
CA SER A 75 10.66 -9.20 -1.76
C SER A 75 10.29 -8.14 -2.80
N ILE A 76 11.26 -7.79 -3.65
CA ILE A 76 11.06 -6.84 -4.75
C ILE A 76 10.43 -7.59 -5.92
N ASP A 77 9.29 -7.10 -6.39
CA ASP A 77 8.63 -7.61 -7.58
C ASP A 77 9.20 -6.99 -8.86
N ARG A 78 8.43 -7.02 -9.95
CA ARG A 78 8.90 -6.71 -11.30
C ARG A 78 8.43 -5.35 -11.84
N ASP A 79 7.78 -4.52 -11.01
CA ASP A 79 7.25 -3.22 -11.42
C ASP A 79 7.85 -2.12 -10.54
N CYS A 80 8.45 -1.09 -11.16
CA CYS A 80 8.83 0.12 -10.44
C CYS A 80 8.70 1.37 -11.30
N GLU A 81 8.72 2.54 -10.67
CA GLU A 81 8.79 3.85 -11.30
C GLU A 81 9.88 4.65 -10.63
N LEU A 82 10.82 5.14 -11.43
CA LEU A 82 11.93 6.00 -11.01
C LEU A 82 11.74 7.40 -11.59
N GLN A 83 11.88 8.44 -10.80
CA GLN A 83 11.71 9.82 -11.22
C GLN A 83 12.89 10.69 -10.76
N ALA A 84 13.33 11.61 -11.60
CA ALA A 84 14.34 12.58 -11.21
C ALA A 84 13.71 13.75 -10.43
N ALA A 85 14.50 14.37 -9.57
CA ALA A 85 14.10 15.56 -8.80
C ALA A 85 14.10 16.87 -9.62
N ALA A 86 14.46 16.82 -10.92
CA ALA A 86 14.50 17.98 -11.81
C ALA A 86 13.10 18.57 -12.07
N ASP A 87 13.04 19.82 -12.51
CA ASP A 87 11.79 20.55 -12.75
C ASP A 87 10.82 19.83 -13.72
N GLU A 88 11.35 19.19 -14.76
CA GLU A 88 10.58 18.42 -15.73
C GLU A 88 10.22 17.02 -15.24
N ARG A 89 10.77 16.57 -14.09
CA ARG A 89 10.56 15.26 -13.47
C ARG A 89 10.58 14.08 -14.46
N PRO A 90 11.64 13.89 -15.25
CA PRO A 90 11.70 12.79 -16.18
C PRO A 90 11.62 11.46 -15.44
N ALA A 91 10.67 10.62 -15.84
CA ALA A 91 10.38 9.35 -15.21
C ALA A 91 10.69 8.18 -16.13
N VAL A 92 11.10 7.06 -15.53
CA VAL A 92 11.24 5.75 -16.19
C VAL A 92 10.37 4.76 -15.44
N ARG A 93 9.59 3.98 -16.18
CA ARG A 93 8.72 2.98 -15.61
C ARG A 93 9.06 1.61 -16.16
N TYR A 94 9.31 0.68 -15.26
CA TYR A 94 9.53 -0.73 -15.54
C TYR A 94 8.27 -1.52 -15.21
N VAL A 95 7.84 -2.37 -16.13
CA VAL A 95 6.68 -3.24 -15.96
C VAL A 95 7.07 -4.66 -16.34
N ARG A 96 6.90 -5.60 -15.42
CA ARG A 96 7.27 -7.01 -15.58
C ARG A 96 8.73 -7.21 -15.99
N HIS A 97 9.61 -6.34 -15.51
CA HIS A 97 11.03 -6.31 -15.80
C HIS A 97 11.86 -6.84 -14.63
N ASN A 98 13.03 -7.41 -14.91
CA ASN A 98 13.98 -7.72 -13.84
C ASN A 98 14.56 -6.42 -13.28
N LEU A 99 14.28 -6.09 -12.03
CA LEU A 99 14.73 -4.86 -11.38
C LEU A 99 16.14 -4.99 -10.81
N ASP A 100 16.67 -6.18 -10.59
CA ASP A 100 18.07 -6.42 -10.26
C ASP A 100 18.91 -6.36 -11.55
N SER A 101 19.08 -5.16 -12.07
CA SER A 101 19.81 -4.89 -13.32
C SER A 101 20.66 -3.64 -13.22
N ASP A 102 21.74 -3.60 -14.01
CA ASP A 102 22.63 -2.42 -14.09
C ASP A 102 21.88 -1.20 -14.63
N GLU A 103 20.87 -1.40 -15.47
CA GLU A 103 20.05 -0.31 -16.00
C GLU A 103 19.31 0.43 -14.90
N VAL A 104 18.66 -0.29 -13.98
CA VAL A 104 17.96 0.29 -12.82
C VAL A 104 18.97 1.01 -11.91
N ARG A 105 20.09 0.36 -11.60
CA ARG A 105 21.17 0.96 -10.79
C ARG A 105 21.75 2.23 -11.42
N ASN A 106 21.92 2.25 -12.74
CA ASN A 106 22.40 3.43 -13.46
C ASN A 106 21.41 4.60 -13.38
N HIS A 107 20.11 4.35 -13.45
CA HIS A 107 19.12 5.41 -13.26
C HIS A 107 19.18 6.01 -11.85
N ILE A 108 19.37 5.18 -10.84
CA ILE A 108 19.52 5.62 -9.44
C ILE A 108 20.82 6.41 -9.28
N ALA A 109 21.94 5.92 -9.81
CA ALA A 109 23.23 6.61 -9.78
C ALA A 109 23.18 7.98 -10.48
N ASN A 110 22.31 8.15 -11.49
CA ASN A 110 22.05 9.42 -12.17
C ASN A 110 20.99 10.28 -11.46
N GLY A 111 20.70 10.03 -10.17
CA GLY A 111 19.88 10.87 -9.33
C GLY A 111 18.36 10.68 -9.47
N LYS A 112 17.90 9.55 -10.03
CA LYS A 112 16.49 9.19 -9.95
C LYS A 112 16.19 8.45 -8.64
N ALA A 113 15.03 8.77 -8.04
CA ALA A 113 14.52 8.10 -6.86
C ALA A 113 13.26 7.29 -7.20
N ALA A 114 13.01 6.24 -6.44
CA ALA A 114 11.82 5.42 -6.61
C ALA A 114 10.59 6.15 -6.09
N THR A 115 9.60 6.34 -6.96
CA THR A 115 8.29 6.89 -6.61
C THR A 115 7.25 5.80 -6.41
N ARG A 116 7.50 4.61 -7.00
CA ARG A 116 6.66 3.41 -6.83
C ARG A 116 7.52 2.16 -6.91
N LEU A 117 7.21 1.20 -6.08
CA LEU A 117 7.86 -0.11 -6.08
C LEU A 117 6.82 -1.20 -5.76
N ALA A 118 6.76 -2.21 -6.60
CA ALA A 118 5.98 -3.40 -6.33
C ALA A 118 6.75 -4.33 -5.40
N LEU A 119 6.08 -4.78 -4.37
CA LEU A 119 6.61 -5.60 -3.30
C LEU A 119 5.66 -6.77 -3.01
N THR A 120 6.22 -7.88 -2.57
CA THR A 120 5.47 -8.98 -1.97
C THR A 120 5.96 -9.17 -0.54
N TRP A 121 5.03 -9.29 0.41
CA TRP A 121 5.31 -9.54 1.81
C TRP A 121 4.95 -10.98 2.19
N ASN A 122 5.90 -11.69 2.84
CA ASN A 122 5.76 -13.07 3.31
C ASN A 122 5.27 -14.08 2.24
N ASP A 123 5.46 -13.81 0.96
CA ASP A 123 4.86 -14.57 -0.15
C ASP A 123 3.33 -14.71 -0.07
N ARG A 124 2.67 -13.79 0.66
CA ARG A 124 1.23 -13.82 0.96
C ARG A 124 0.47 -12.62 0.43
N VAL A 125 1.08 -11.45 0.46
CA VAL A 125 0.41 -10.20 0.05
C VAL A 125 1.31 -9.42 -0.89
N SER A 126 0.86 -9.20 -2.12
CA SER A 126 1.53 -8.31 -3.07
C SER A 126 0.86 -6.94 -3.14
N PHE A 127 1.66 -5.88 -3.32
CA PHE A 127 1.18 -4.51 -3.38
C PHE A 127 2.19 -3.60 -4.06
N VAL A 128 1.79 -2.37 -4.35
CA VAL A 128 2.68 -1.31 -4.81
C VAL A 128 2.76 -0.23 -3.74
N LEU A 129 3.95 -0.03 -3.18
CA LEU A 129 4.24 1.09 -2.29
C LEU A 129 4.52 2.34 -3.13
N THR A 130 4.01 3.51 -2.68
CA THR A 130 4.30 4.80 -3.30
C THR A 130 5.13 5.70 -2.38
N GLU A 131 5.77 6.71 -2.95
CA GLU A 131 6.52 7.75 -2.20
C GLU A 131 5.68 8.47 -1.13
N GLN A 132 4.34 8.49 -1.30
CA GLN A 132 3.39 9.10 -0.38
C GLN A 132 2.84 8.11 0.67
N MET A 133 3.50 6.98 0.90
CA MET A 133 3.05 5.93 1.82
C MET A 133 1.67 5.34 1.47
N GLN A 134 1.27 5.35 0.20
CA GLN A 134 0.05 4.70 -0.25
C GLN A 134 0.35 3.24 -0.63
N VAL A 135 -0.49 2.33 -0.20
CA VAL A 135 -0.51 0.92 -0.62
C VAL A 135 -1.50 0.78 -1.76
N LYS A 136 -1.01 0.45 -2.96
CA LYS A 136 -1.85 0.30 -4.17
C LYS A 136 -1.81 -1.12 -4.68
N LYS A 137 -2.84 -1.51 -5.44
CA LYS A 137 -2.95 -2.85 -6.06
C LYS A 137 -2.75 -3.99 -5.06
N LEU A 138 -3.27 -3.82 -3.85
CA LEU A 138 -3.19 -4.83 -2.81
C LEU A 138 -3.87 -6.12 -3.28
N THR A 139 -3.14 -7.22 -3.22
CA THR A 139 -3.63 -8.54 -3.64
C THR A 139 -3.17 -9.59 -2.66
N PHE A 140 -4.12 -10.34 -2.11
CA PHE A 140 -3.83 -11.53 -1.32
C PHE A 140 -3.57 -12.70 -2.26
N LEU A 141 -2.44 -13.39 -2.07
CA LEU A 141 -2.05 -14.52 -2.91
C LEU A 141 -2.90 -15.76 -2.58
N ASP A 142 -2.89 -16.73 -3.47
CA ASP A 142 -3.88 -17.82 -3.47
C ASP A 142 -3.89 -18.68 -2.20
N LEU A 143 -2.75 -18.82 -1.53
CA LEU A 143 -2.67 -19.57 -0.25
C LEU A 143 -3.65 -19.07 0.81
N ILE A 144 -3.87 -17.74 0.88
CA ILE A 144 -4.79 -17.13 1.85
C ILE A 144 -6.25 -17.38 1.46
N LYS A 145 -6.55 -17.33 0.17
CA LYS A 145 -7.90 -17.55 -0.34
C LYS A 145 -8.35 -18.99 -0.15
N GLU A 146 -7.46 -19.95 -0.41
CA GLU A 146 -7.75 -21.37 -0.21
C GLU A 146 -8.06 -21.72 1.26
N ASP A 147 -7.37 -21.08 2.20
CA ASP A 147 -7.62 -21.30 3.63
C ASP A 147 -9.00 -20.76 4.05
N ALA A 148 -9.45 -19.63 3.52
CA ALA A 148 -10.77 -19.09 3.77
C ALA A 148 -11.88 -19.96 3.15
N GLU A 149 -11.67 -20.44 1.92
CA GLU A 149 -12.63 -21.32 1.23
C GLU A 149 -12.82 -22.65 1.93
N ARG A 150 -11.75 -23.21 2.53
CA ARG A 150 -11.83 -24.47 3.29
C ARG A 150 -12.60 -24.36 4.61
N GLN A 151 -12.72 -23.17 5.18
CA GLN A 151 -13.35 -22.93 6.48
C GLN A 151 -14.81 -22.51 6.37
N ALA A 152 -15.28 -22.17 5.17
CA ALA A 152 -16.59 -21.60 4.94
C ALA A 152 -17.62 -22.68 4.58
N GLU A 153 -18.77 -22.69 5.25
CA GLU A 153 -19.91 -23.54 4.93
C GLU A 153 -20.94 -22.84 4.03
N ASN A 154 -20.96 -21.51 4.05
CA ASN A 154 -21.86 -20.68 3.26
C ASN A 154 -21.21 -19.34 2.88
N ALA A 155 -21.92 -18.48 2.14
CA ALA A 155 -21.41 -17.20 1.65
C ALA A 155 -21.09 -16.19 2.77
N ASP A 156 -21.87 -16.19 3.85
CA ASP A 156 -21.65 -15.29 4.98
C ASP A 156 -20.42 -15.72 5.80
N ASP A 157 -20.23 -17.02 5.99
CA ASP A 157 -19.05 -17.59 6.63
C ASP A 157 -17.80 -17.34 5.80
N LEU A 158 -17.90 -17.47 4.49
CA LEU A 158 -16.78 -17.14 3.56
C LEU A 158 -16.40 -15.67 3.66
N PHE A 159 -17.37 -14.76 3.71
CA PHE A 159 -17.11 -13.34 3.89
C PHE A 159 -16.42 -13.07 5.24
N ALA A 160 -16.93 -13.64 6.33
CA ALA A 160 -16.37 -13.46 7.66
C ALA A 160 -14.93 -14.03 7.76
N ALA A 161 -14.69 -15.22 7.18
CA ALA A 161 -13.37 -15.83 7.14
C ALA A 161 -12.37 -14.98 6.32
N ASN A 162 -12.75 -14.58 5.11
CA ASN A 162 -11.93 -13.70 4.27
C ASN A 162 -11.63 -12.37 4.96
N PHE A 163 -12.63 -11.75 5.60
CA PHE A 163 -12.46 -10.50 6.31
C PHE A 163 -11.49 -10.65 7.49
N THR A 164 -11.63 -11.70 8.28
CA THR A 164 -10.76 -11.97 9.44
C THR A 164 -9.31 -12.20 9.00
N LEU A 165 -9.10 -13.02 7.97
CA LEU A 165 -7.76 -13.26 7.43
C LEU A 165 -7.15 -11.98 6.85
N MET A 166 -7.92 -11.25 6.06
CA MET A 166 -7.47 -9.98 5.48
C MET A 166 -7.05 -8.98 6.56
N CYS A 167 -7.84 -8.81 7.61
CA CYS A 167 -7.52 -7.92 8.73
C CYS A 167 -6.24 -8.37 9.46
N GLY A 168 -6.09 -9.65 9.71
CA GLY A 168 -4.89 -10.21 10.35
C GLY A 168 -3.62 -9.98 9.53
N GLU A 169 -3.67 -10.24 8.22
CA GLU A 169 -2.55 -10.00 7.32
C GLU A 169 -2.21 -8.51 7.20
N LEU A 170 -3.23 -7.65 7.05
CA LEU A 170 -3.01 -6.20 6.95
C LEU A 170 -2.40 -5.60 8.21
N SER A 171 -2.85 -6.01 9.41
CA SER A 171 -2.27 -5.55 10.67
C SER A 171 -0.77 -5.85 10.74
N GLN A 172 -0.37 -7.06 10.37
CA GLN A 172 1.03 -7.49 10.40
C GLN A 172 1.85 -6.82 9.29
N LEU A 173 1.32 -6.78 8.07
CA LEU A 173 1.96 -6.09 6.94
C LEU A 173 2.28 -4.64 7.27
N LEU A 174 1.31 -3.88 7.82
CA LEU A 174 1.48 -2.47 8.13
C LEU A 174 2.52 -2.27 9.24
N ALA A 175 2.50 -3.08 10.28
CA ALA A 175 3.49 -3.03 11.35
C ALA A 175 4.90 -3.28 10.81
N HIS A 176 5.10 -4.34 10.02
CA HIS A 176 6.40 -4.64 9.41
C HIS A 176 6.83 -3.58 8.39
N LEU A 177 5.87 -3.01 7.63
CA LEU A 177 6.17 -1.95 6.66
C LEU A 177 6.69 -0.69 7.37
N VAL A 178 6.05 -0.30 8.47
CA VAL A 178 6.52 0.83 9.30
C VAL A 178 7.88 0.51 9.92
N GLU A 179 8.10 -0.70 10.41
CA GLU A 179 9.38 -1.15 10.98
C GLU A 179 10.53 -1.03 9.97
N VAL A 180 10.37 -1.57 8.75
CA VAL A 180 11.43 -1.51 7.72
C VAL A 180 11.65 -0.11 7.16
N LEU A 181 10.70 0.81 7.38
CA LEU A 181 10.83 2.24 7.10
C LEU A 181 11.40 3.03 8.31
N GLY A 182 12.01 2.35 9.27
CA GLY A 182 12.70 2.95 10.40
C GLY A 182 11.81 3.30 11.60
N GLY A 183 10.58 2.77 11.64
CA GLY A 183 9.61 3.06 12.68
C GLY A 183 8.80 4.34 12.41
N GLU A 184 7.87 4.65 13.33
CA GLU A 184 7.09 5.88 13.26
C GLU A 184 8.01 7.11 13.40
N GLY A 185 7.80 8.10 12.52
CA GLY A 185 8.47 9.41 12.56
C GLY A 185 7.66 10.41 13.40
N GLU A 186 8.33 11.43 13.89
CA GLU A 186 7.72 12.56 14.60
C GLU A 186 6.90 13.49 13.68
#